data_aac5912c4ae8349583fb9b02b4e65fc8
#
_entry.id   aac5912c4ae8349583fb9b02b4e65fc8
#
_cell.length_a   1.000
_cell.length_b   1.000
_cell.length_c   1.000
_cell.angle_alpha   90.00
_cell.angle_beta   90.00
_cell.angle_gamma   90.00
#
_symmetry.space_group_name_H-M   'P 1'
#
loop_
_entity.id
_entity.type
_entity.pdbx_description
1 polymer ?
#
loop_
_entity_poly.entity_id
_entity_poly.type
_entity_poly.pdbx_seq_one_letter_code
_entity_poly.pdbx_strand_id
1 'polypeptide(L)'
;LGMYVLLRYLKISQIVAIIGGAGFMLMPYIVTMEVFGHGSQAMTAAYIPWAFWAALKLFDKQRVLDSGILAIILGLQLQRAHVQIAYYTWMLIGALFLFKIILYLIDKELSKNTIKGSILFASAIILALGISAIVYLPSLQYSSESIRSVGQPGSASYDYATSWSFHPMEIFTFFIPSAYGFGGQTYWGKMPFTDYPNYMGIIFLLLAVFALIKKRNAVVWFLAGTTLIALLISFGRHFGFVYNLFYDFAPYFSKFRIPSMILIIVQFNTIILACYGLEQLVELKWKEIPKWLWWIVGIIGFMFLILLFGGGWLRELISTGFTQSRSQDPRFVE
;
A
#
# COMPACT_ATOMS: atom_id res chain seq x y z
N LEU A 1 8.14 10.13 10.52
CA LEU A 1 8.95 11.25 10.00
C LEU A 1 8.96 11.26 8.46
N GLY A 2 9.27 10.13 7.77
CA GLY A 2 9.36 10.09 6.30
C GLY A 2 8.09 10.56 5.60
N MET A 3 6.91 10.15 6.08
CA MET A 3 5.62 10.61 5.53
C MET A 3 5.44 12.12 5.70
N TYR A 4 5.79 12.69 6.85
CA TYR A 4 5.76 14.12 7.08
C TYR A 4 6.65 14.88 6.08
N VAL A 5 7.91 14.43 5.90
CA VAL A 5 8.86 15.05 4.95
C VAL A 5 8.34 14.98 3.52
N LEU A 6 7.79 13.84 3.12
CA LEU A 6 7.17 13.65 1.81
C LEU A 6 6.00 14.61 1.60
N LEU A 7 5.07 14.68 2.55
CA LEU A 7 3.89 15.54 2.47
C LEU A 7 4.27 17.03 2.41
N ARG A 8 5.28 17.45 3.19
CA ARG A 8 5.82 18.82 3.10
C ARG A 8 6.47 19.10 1.75
N TYR A 9 7.15 18.11 1.16
CA TYR A 9 7.70 18.22 -0.19
C TYR A 9 6.60 18.36 -1.25
N LEU A 10 5.47 17.69 -1.06
CA LEU A 10 4.27 17.80 -1.90
C LEU A 10 3.47 19.09 -1.65
N LYS A 11 4.01 20.02 -0.85
CA LYS A 11 3.43 21.33 -0.50
C LYS A 11 2.13 21.24 0.33
N ILE A 12 1.94 20.15 1.05
CA ILE A 12 0.87 20.01 2.03
C ILE A 12 1.21 20.84 3.29
N SER A 13 0.23 21.49 3.90
CA SER A 13 0.41 22.32 5.11
C SER A 13 0.98 21.51 6.27
N GLN A 14 1.59 22.18 7.23
CA GLN A 14 2.29 21.52 8.34
C GLN A 14 1.36 20.64 9.17
N ILE A 15 0.18 21.15 9.50
CA ILE A 15 -0.80 20.43 10.33
C ILE A 15 -1.30 19.18 9.60
N VAL A 16 -1.68 19.31 8.33
CA VAL A 16 -2.13 18.18 7.53
C VAL A 16 -1.02 17.14 7.33
N ALA A 17 0.23 17.59 7.16
CA ALA A 17 1.38 16.69 7.07
C ALA A 17 1.66 15.92 8.36
N ILE A 18 1.41 16.53 9.54
CA ILE A 18 1.49 15.85 10.85
C ILE A 18 0.38 14.78 10.94
N ILE A 19 -0.86 15.13 10.57
CA ILE A 19 -1.99 14.20 10.56
C ILE A 19 -1.71 13.01 9.63
N GLY A 20 -1.22 13.26 8.42
CA GLY A 20 -0.85 12.20 7.48
C GLY A 20 0.31 11.34 7.97
N GLY A 21 1.31 11.96 8.64
CA GLY A 21 2.41 11.24 9.28
C GLY A 21 1.95 10.31 10.40
N ALA A 22 1.06 10.79 11.26
CA ALA A 22 0.43 10.00 12.32
C ALA A 22 -0.46 8.89 11.73
N GLY A 23 -1.28 9.22 10.72
CA GLY A 23 -2.13 8.25 10.03
C GLY A 23 -1.34 7.09 9.42
N PHE A 24 -0.19 7.36 8.80
CA PHE A 24 0.68 6.30 8.26
C PHE A 24 1.29 5.45 9.37
N MET A 25 1.78 6.08 10.44
CA MET A 25 2.42 5.39 11.56
C MET A 25 1.45 4.49 12.34
N LEU A 26 0.21 4.93 12.50
CA LEU A 26 -0.82 4.24 13.29
C LEU A 26 -1.70 3.30 12.44
N MET A 27 -1.35 3.07 11.18
CA MET A 27 -2.07 2.08 10.37
C MET A 27 -2.04 0.71 11.02
N PRO A 28 -3.17 -0.03 11.04
CA PRO A 28 -3.23 -1.38 11.61
C PRO A 28 -2.13 -2.31 11.07
N TYR A 29 -1.83 -2.25 9.79
CA TYR A 29 -0.73 -3.02 9.20
C TYR A 29 0.61 -2.77 9.90
N ILE A 30 1.03 -1.51 10.05
CA ILE A 30 2.32 -1.16 10.67
C ILE A 30 2.35 -1.59 12.13
N VAL A 31 1.30 -1.22 12.90
CA VAL A 31 1.21 -1.53 14.33
C VAL A 31 1.20 -3.03 14.58
N THR A 32 0.42 -3.77 13.80
CA THR A 32 0.26 -5.21 13.99
C THR A 32 1.53 -5.98 13.61
N MET A 33 2.24 -5.56 12.55
CA MET A 33 3.50 -6.19 12.18
C MET A 33 4.55 -6.08 13.30
N GLU A 34 4.57 -4.97 14.04
CA GLU A 34 5.43 -4.84 15.23
C GLU A 34 4.96 -5.77 16.37
N VAL A 35 3.65 -5.79 16.65
CA VAL A 35 3.07 -6.57 17.74
C VAL A 35 3.27 -8.09 17.55
N PHE A 36 3.12 -8.59 16.33
CA PHE A 36 3.25 -10.02 16.02
C PHE A 36 4.67 -10.47 15.63
N GLY A 37 5.67 -9.62 15.87
CA GLY A 37 7.07 -9.98 15.65
C GLY A 37 7.53 -9.95 14.18
N HIS A 38 6.75 -9.36 13.29
CA HIS A 38 7.10 -9.15 11.88
C HIS A 38 7.80 -7.81 11.66
N GLY A 39 8.69 -7.40 12.56
CA GLY A 39 9.37 -6.11 12.54
C GLY A 39 10.12 -5.81 11.25
N SER A 40 10.64 -6.82 10.55
CA SER A 40 11.26 -6.62 9.22
C SER A 40 10.28 -6.05 8.19
N GLN A 41 9.00 -6.43 8.24
CA GLN A 41 7.95 -5.88 7.36
C GLN A 41 7.69 -4.41 7.68
N ALA A 42 7.45 -4.09 8.95
CA ALA A 42 7.18 -2.73 9.40
C ALA A 42 8.38 -1.81 9.13
N MET A 43 9.61 -2.26 9.45
CA MET A 43 10.83 -1.50 9.16
C MET A 43 10.99 -1.23 7.66
N THR A 44 10.76 -2.22 6.81
CA THR A 44 10.87 -2.05 5.35
C THR A 44 9.77 -1.10 4.83
N ALA A 45 8.55 -1.20 5.36
CA ALA A 45 7.44 -0.31 5.01
C ALA A 45 7.69 1.14 5.43
N ALA A 46 8.37 1.37 6.56
CA ALA A 46 8.74 2.71 7.02
C ALA A 46 9.65 3.47 6.05
N TYR A 47 10.36 2.78 5.16
CA TYR A 47 11.17 3.39 4.10
C TYR A 47 10.36 3.84 2.89
N ILE A 48 9.12 3.36 2.69
CA ILE A 48 8.29 3.71 1.51
C ILE A 48 8.17 5.23 1.32
N PRO A 49 7.79 6.03 2.34
CA PRO A 49 7.69 7.47 2.19
C PRO A 49 9.02 8.16 1.87
N TRP A 50 10.13 7.67 2.45
CA TRP A 50 11.46 8.19 2.18
C TRP A 50 11.92 7.90 0.76
N ALA A 51 11.69 6.68 0.28
CA ALA A 51 12.03 6.25 -1.07
C ALA A 51 11.23 7.03 -2.12
N PHE A 52 9.93 7.21 -1.88
CA PHE A 52 9.08 7.98 -2.78
C PHE A 52 9.45 9.47 -2.81
N TRP A 53 9.76 10.06 -1.64
CA TRP A 53 10.27 11.44 -1.55
C TRP A 53 11.58 11.61 -2.30
N ALA A 54 12.54 10.71 -2.10
CA ALA A 54 13.85 10.80 -2.74
C ALA A 54 13.73 10.64 -4.27
N ALA A 55 12.85 9.75 -4.74
CA ALA A 55 12.58 9.59 -6.17
C ALA A 55 11.95 10.84 -6.78
N LEU A 56 10.93 11.43 -6.15
CA LEU A 56 10.35 12.70 -6.60
C LEU A 56 11.41 13.79 -6.69
N LYS A 57 12.23 13.92 -5.64
CA LYS A 57 13.29 14.93 -5.59
C LYS A 57 14.35 14.72 -6.68
N LEU A 58 14.70 13.45 -6.96
CA LEU A 58 15.61 13.11 -8.05
C LEU A 58 15.04 13.59 -9.39
N PHE A 59 13.79 13.29 -9.70
CA PHE A 59 13.18 13.67 -10.98
C PHE A 59 12.97 15.18 -11.10
N ASP A 60 12.68 15.88 -10.02
CA ASP A 60 12.45 17.32 -10.04
C ASP A 60 13.78 18.14 -10.07
N LYS A 61 14.85 17.65 -9.45
CA LYS A 61 16.11 18.39 -9.28
C LYS A 61 17.25 17.88 -10.15
N GLN A 62 17.25 16.58 -10.46
CA GLN A 62 18.24 15.91 -11.32
C GLN A 62 19.70 16.18 -10.92
N ARG A 63 20.00 16.07 -9.62
CA ARG A 63 21.36 16.24 -9.10
C ARG A 63 21.95 14.87 -8.71
N VAL A 64 23.27 14.74 -8.84
CA VAL A 64 24.00 13.53 -8.41
C VAL A 64 23.76 13.22 -6.92
N LEU A 65 23.69 14.26 -6.09
CA LEU A 65 23.38 14.10 -4.66
C LEU A 65 22.00 13.45 -4.45
N ASP A 66 20.99 13.81 -5.24
CA ASP A 66 19.63 13.25 -5.09
C ASP A 66 19.61 11.76 -5.53
N SER A 67 20.45 11.38 -6.52
CA SER A 67 20.69 9.98 -6.88
C SER A 67 21.35 9.20 -5.75
N GLY A 68 22.37 9.76 -5.11
CA GLY A 68 23.03 9.16 -3.96
C GLY A 68 22.09 8.98 -2.76
N ILE A 69 21.25 9.98 -2.47
CA ILE A 69 20.22 9.88 -1.40
C ILE A 69 19.23 8.75 -1.70
N LEU A 70 18.73 8.67 -2.93
CA LEU A 70 17.83 7.59 -3.34
C LEU A 70 18.51 6.21 -3.21
N ALA A 71 19.76 6.10 -3.66
CA ALA A 71 20.55 4.88 -3.56
C ALA A 71 20.71 4.39 -2.11
N ILE A 72 21.05 5.28 -1.19
CA ILE A 72 21.20 4.97 0.23
C ILE A 72 19.87 4.49 0.81
N ILE A 73 18.76 5.21 0.55
CA ILE A 73 17.45 4.86 1.07
C ILE A 73 17.00 3.49 0.56
N LEU A 74 17.12 3.22 -0.73
CA LEU A 74 16.73 1.95 -1.33
C LEU A 74 17.63 0.79 -0.86
N GLY A 75 18.94 1.03 -0.77
CA GLY A 75 19.88 0.03 -0.27
C GLY A 75 19.61 -0.33 1.19
N LEU A 76 19.40 0.67 2.05
CA LEU A 76 19.03 0.44 3.45
C LEU A 76 17.67 -0.22 3.61
N GLN A 77 16.69 0.11 2.75
CA GLN A 77 15.39 -0.57 2.72
C GLN A 77 15.56 -2.07 2.45
N LEU A 78 16.37 -2.45 1.46
CA LEU A 78 16.65 -3.85 1.16
C LEU A 78 17.32 -4.55 2.35
N GLN A 79 18.23 -3.90 3.05
CA GLN A 79 18.90 -4.46 4.24
C GLN A 79 17.94 -4.75 5.43
N ARG A 80 16.69 -4.25 5.41
CA ARG A 80 15.68 -4.61 6.42
C ARG A 80 15.13 -6.03 6.25
N ALA A 81 15.64 -6.78 5.26
CA ALA A 81 15.40 -8.21 5.05
C ALA A 81 13.96 -8.60 4.70
N HIS A 82 13.10 -7.67 4.28
CA HIS A 82 11.78 -8.00 3.74
C HIS A 82 11.70 -7.64 2.25
N VAL A 83 12.25 -8.50 1.40
CA VAL A 83 12.42 -8.28 -0.05
C VAL A 83 11.13 -7.94 -0.75
N GLN A 84 10.00 -8.59 -0.41
CA GLN A 84 8.72 -8.41 -1.07
C GLN A 84 8.17 -7.00 -0.90
N ILE A 85 8.21 -6.43 0.31
CA ILE A 85 7.78 -5.04 0.57
C ILE A 85 8.71 -4.04 -0.13
N ALA A 86 10.03 -4.30 -0.10
CA ALA A 86 10.99 -3.48 -0.86
C ALA A 86 10.70 -3.54 -2.37
N TYR A 87 10.42 -4.72 -2.90
CA TYR A 87 10.07 -4.93 -4.31
C TYR A 87 8.84 -4.10 -4.73
N TYR A 88 7.77 -4.11 -3.92
CA TYR A 88 6.59 -3.30 -4.18
C TYR A 88 6.89 -1.79 -4.12
N THR A 89 7.78 -1.37 -3.21
CA THR A 89 8.28 0.02 -3.20
C THR A 89 9.01 0.35 -4.50
N TRP A 90 9.88 -0.54 -4.97
CA TRP A 90 10.64 -0.35 -6.20
C TRP A 90 9.74 -0.36 -7.43
N MET A 91 8.69 -1.18 -7.45
CA MET A 91 7.65 -1.12 -8.50
C MET A 91 6.96 0.25 -8.52
N LEU A 92 6.59 0.80 -7.35
CA LEU A 92 5.96 2.12 -7.25
C LEU A 92 6.90 3.22 -7.78
N ILE A 93 8.19 3.17 -7.44
CA ILE A 93 9.20 4.12 -7.90
C ILE A 93 9.47 3.95 -9.40
N GLY A 94 9.52 2.71 -9.89
CA GLY A 94 9.63 2.41 -11.32
C GLY A 94 8.42 2.93 -12.10
N ALA A 95 7.22 2.77 -11.57
CA ALA A 95 6.00 3.35 -12.14
C ALA A 95 6.06 4.90 -12.15
N LEU A 96 6.58 5.52 -11.09
CA LEU A 96 6.81 6.97 -11.04
C LEU A 96 7.82 7.42 -12.12
N PHE A 97 8.89 6.66 -12.30
CA PHE A 97 9.87 6.92 -13.35
C PHE A 97 9.22 6.89 -14.73
N LEU A 98 8.48 5.82 -15.05
CA LEU A 98 7.78 5.72 -16.33
C LEU A 98 6.75 6.84 -16.51
N PHE A 99 6.01 7.16 -15.47
CA PHE A 99 5.05 8.27 -15.49
C PHE A 99 5.71 9.61 -15.78
N LYS A 100 6.85 9.91 -15.16
CA LYS A 100 7.63 11.14 -15.44
C LYS A 100 8.15 11.16 -16.87
N ILE A 101 8.64 10.02 -17.40
CA ILE A 101 9.03 9.93 -18.82
C ILE A 101 7.85 10.24 -19.74
N ILE A 102 6.69 9.64 -19.49
CA ILE A 102 5.49 9.89 -20.29
C ILE A 102 5.11 11.37 -20.28
N LEU A 103 5.15 12.02 -19.13
CA LEU A 103 4.90 13.47 -19.04
C LEU A 103 5.90 14.30 -19.87
N TYR A 104 7.20 13.99 -19.78
CA TYR A 104 8.20 14.66 -20.59
C TYR A 104 8.00 14.43 -22.10
N LEU A 105 7.54 13.22 -22.50
CA LEU A 105 7.22 12.91 -23.89
C LEU A 105 6.04 13.76 -24.40
N ILE A 106 5.01 13.92 -23.58
CA ILE A 106 3.82 14.72 -23.93
C ILE A 106 4.18 16.20 -24.05
N ASP A 107 4.97 16.73 -23.13
CA ASP A 107 5.32 18.16 -23.08
C ASP A 107 6.42 18.54 -24.09
N LYS A 108 6.91 17.59 -24.91
CA LYS A 108 7.98 17.78 -25.91
C LYS A 108 9.30 18.35 -25.35
N GLU A 109 9.46 18.39 -24.04
CA GLU A 109 10.70 18.78 -23.36
C GLU A 109 11.75 17.67 -23.35
N LEU A 110 11.72 16.85 -24.35
CA LEU A 110 12.31 15.52 -24.43
C LEU A 110 13.77 15.57 -24.66
N SER A 111 14.61 16.17 -24.19
CA SER A 111 15.93 15.78 -24.63
C SER A 111 16.94 15.50 -23.52
N LYS A 112 17.48 16.52 -22.93
CA LYS A 112 18.60 16.39 -21.99
C LYS A 112 18.13 15.97 -20.59
N ASN A 113 16.95 16.43 -20.16
CA ASN A 113 16.45 16.19 -18.82
C ASN A 113 15.95 14.74 -18.63
N THR A 114 15.34 14.15 -19.66
CA THR A 114 14.90 12.75 -19.61
C THR A 114 16.10 11.80 -19.54
N ILE A 115 17.09 12.00 -20.41
CA ILE A 115 18.30 11.17 -20.44
C ILE A 115 19.07 11.29 -19.12
N LYS A 116 19.29 12.51 -18.65
CA LYS A 116 19.98 12.75 -17.37
C LYS A 116 19.24 12.12 -16.21
N GLY A 117 17.92 12.32 -16.11
CA GLY A 117 17.08 11.71 -15.07
C GLY A 117 17.14 10.17 -15.09
N SER A 118 17.12 9.57 -16.30
CA SER A 118 17.24 8.11 -16.47
C SER A 118 18.59 7.58 -16.03
N ILE A 119 19.69 8.25 -16.40
CA ILE A 119 21.04 7.85 -15.98
C ILE A 119 21.17 7.95 -14.45
N LEU A 120 20.70 9.03 -13.85
CA LEU A 120 20.73 9.22 -12.40
C LEU A 120 19.86 8.20 -11.66
N PHE A 121 18.71 7.86 -12.22
CA PHE A 121 17.85 6.82 -11.65
C PHE A 121 18.49 5.44 -11.75
N ALA A 122 19.02 5.08 -12.92
CA ALA A 122 19.73 3.80 -13.10
C ALA A 122 20.95 3.70 -12.17
N SER A 123 21.73 4.78 -12.03
CA SER A 123 22.87 4.80 -11.10
C SER A 123 22.43 4.63 -9.64
N ALA A 124 21.30 5.22 -9.23
CA ALA A 124 20.75 5.03 -7.89
C ALA A 124 20.37 3.56 -7.63
N ILE A 125 19.74 2.89 -8.61
CA ILE A 125 19.39 1.47 -8.52
C ILE A 125 20.64 0.60 -8.39
N ILE A 126 21.64 0.80 -9.25
CA ILE A 126 22.90 0.04 -9.22
C ILE A 126 23.61 0.21 -7.88
N LEU A 127 23.72 1.45 -7.39
CA LEU A 127 24.34 1.71 -6.09
C LEU A 127 23.53 1.11 -4.93
N ALA A 128 22.19 1.16 -4.98
CA ALA A 128 21.34 0.54 -3.96
C ALA A 128 21.54 -0.98 -3.90
N LEU A 129 21.65 -1.64 -5.05
CA LEU A 129 21.98 -3.07 -5.13
C LEU A 129 23.38 -3.34 -4.56
N GLY A 130 24.36 -2.49 -4.86
CA GLY A 130 25.70 -2.58 -4.27
C GLY A 130 25.68 -2.44 -2.75
N ILE A 131 24.94 -1.47 -2.19
CA ILE A 131 24.79 -1.27 -0.75
C ILE A 131 24.13 -2.49 -0.08
N SER A 132 23.19 -3.12 -0.73
CA SER A 132 22.46 -4.29 -0.21
C SER A 132 23.17 -5.62 -0.46
N ALA A 133 24.22 -5.64 -1.28
CA ALA A 133 24.93 -6.86 -1.71
C ALA A 133 25.45 -7.70 -0.56
N ILE A 134 25.88 -7.05 0.53
CA ILE A 134 26.35 -7.75 1.74
C ILE A 134 25.30 -8.70 2.35
N VAL A 135 24.01 -8.39 2.17
CA VAL A 135 22.89 -9.23 2.64
C VAL A 135 22.46 -10.22 1.57
N TYR A 136 22.39 -9.76 0.32
CA TYR A 136 21.75 -10.55 -0.74
C TYR A 136 22.67 -11.47 -1.51
N LEU A 137 23.97 -11.19 -1.61
CA LEU A 137 24.89 -12.12 -2.27
C LEU A 137 24.98 -13.48 -1.54
N PRO A 138 25.16 -13.53 -0.21
CA PRO A 138 25.08 -14.80 0.50
C PRO A 138 23.72 -15.48 0.41
N SER A 139 22.63 -14.68 0.46
CA SER A 139 21.28 -15.21 0.33
C SER A 139 21.00 -15.82 -1.04
N LEU A 140 21.56 -15.26 -2.11
CA LEU A 140 21.47 -15.80 -3.47
C LEU A 140 22.21 -17.14 -3.58
N GLN A 141 23.41 -17.24 -3.02
CA GLN A 141 24.15 -18.48 -2.99
C GLN A 141 23.41 -19.59 -2.24
N TYR A 142 22.80 -19.24 -1.09
CA TYR A 142 22.01 -20.19 -0.31
C TYR A 142 20.64 -20.51 -0.94
N SER A 143 20.12 -19.68 -1.85
CA SER A 143 18.79 -19.85 -2.43
C SER A 143 18.61 -21.15 -3.21
N SER A 144 19.69 -21.70 -3.80
CA SER A 144 19.68 -22.98 -4.49
C SER A 144 19.41 -24.16 -3.56
N GLU A 145 19.80 -24.04 -2.30
CA GLU A 145 19.59 -25.06 -1.25
C GLU A 145 18.28 -24.87 -0.49
N SER A 146 17.56 -23.78 -0.78
CA SER A 146 16.31 -23.47 -0.10
C SER A 146 15.15 -24.29 -0.63
N ILE A 147 14.19 -24.63 0.24
CA ILE A 147 12.90 -25.22 -0.13
C ILE A 147 12.11 -24.37 -1.15
N ARG A 148 12.54 -23.13 -1.41
CA ARG A 148 12.00 -22.23 -2.41
C ARG A 148 12.75 -22.29 -3.74
N SER A 149 13.71 -23.23 -3.91
CA SER A 149 14.38 -23.42 -5.19
C SER A 149 13.44 -24.03 -6.22
N VAL A 150 13.64 -23.65 -7.48
CA VAL A 150 12.83 -24.15 -8.60
C VAL A 150 13.01 -25.68 -8.69
N GLY A 151 11.88 -26.41 -8.70
CA GLY A 151 11.89 -27.88 -8.82
C GLY A 151 11.59 -28.65 -7.55
N GLN A 152 11.48 -28.00 -6.39
CA GLN A 152 11.02 -28.65 -5.17
C GLN A 152 9.47 -28.69 -5.14
N PRO A 153 8.84 -29.79 -4.70
CA PRO A 153 7.38 -29.84 -4.56
C PRO A 153 6.86 -28.72 -3.65
N GLY A 154 5.94 -27.89 -4.17
CA GLY A 154 5.32 -26.78 -3.43
C GLY A 154 6.09 -25.45 -3.41
N SER A 155 7.28 -25.35 -4.01
CA SER A 155 8.19 -24.20 -3.80
C SER A 155 7.91 -22.96 -4.65
N ALA A 156 7.23 -23.06 -5.76
CA ALA A 156 6.92 -21.92 -6.65
C ALA A 156 5.68 -22.17 -7.51
N SER A 157 4.74 -23.00 -7.03
CA SER A 157 3.48 -23.19 -7.76
C SER A 157 2.65 -21.90 -7.70
N TYR A 158 1.85 -21.70 -8.74
CA TYR A 158 0.89 -20.59 -8.78
C TYR A 158 -0.03 -20.59 -7.55
N ASP A 159 -0.44 -21.76 -7.08
CA ASP A 159 -1.26 -21.91 -5.88
C ASP A 159 -0.54 -21.43 -4.62
N TYR A 160 0.75 -21.72 -4.48
CA TYR A 160 1.56 -21.22 -3.38
C TYR A 160 1.71 -19.69 -3.45
N ALA A 161 2.04 -19.14 -4.62
CA ALA A 161 2.20 -17.69 -4.82
C ALA A 161 0.91 -16.92 -4.53
N THR A 162 -0.26 -17.51 -4.82
CA THR A 162 -1.57 -16.88 -4.68
C THR A 162 -2.36 -17.29 -3.42
N SER A 163 -1.73 -18.02 -2.48
CA SER A 163 -2.45 -18.59 -1.32
C SER A 163 -3.11 -17.54 -0.42
N TRP A 164 -2.54 -16.36 -0.26
CA TRP A 164 -3.11 -15.22 0.48
C TRP A 164 -3.59 -14.11 -0.46
N SER A 165 -4.33 -14.47 -1.49
CA SER A 165 -5.00 -13.52 -2.37
C SER A 165 -6.13 -12.81 -1.62
N PHE A 166 -6.15 -11.48 -1.69
CA PHE A 166 -7.21 -10.66 -1.09
C PHE A 166 -8.52 -10.87 -1.85
N HIS A 167 -9.57 -11.28 -1.18
CA HIS A 167 -10.84 -11.48 -1.84
C HIS A 167 -11.53 -10.13 -2.08
N PRO A 168 -12.13 -9.86 -3.28
CA PRO A 168 -12.76 -8.57 -3.55
C PRO A 168 -13.81 -8.13 -2.53
N MET A 169 -14.57 -9.05 -1.96
CA MET A 169 -15.53 -8.72 -0.91
C MET A 169 -14.84 -8.22 0.38
N GLU A 170 -13.61 -8.61 0.64
CA GLU A 170 -12.87 -8.15 1.83
C GLU A 170 -12.46 -6.67 1.76
N ILE A 171 -12.72 -5.97 0.64
CA ILE A 171 -12.62 -4.50 0.55
C ILE A 171 -13.45 -3.83 1.66
N PHE A 172 -14.52 -4.45 2.13
CA PHE A 172 -15.28 -3.93 3.27
C PHE A 172 -14.43 -3.76 4.54
N THR A 173 -13.32 -4.50 4.70
CA THR A 173 -12.38 -4.30 5.81
C THR A 173 -11.70 -2.94 5.78
N PHE A 174 -11.63 -2.27 4.64
CA PHE A 174 -11.08 -0.90 4.53
C PHE A 174 -11.94 0.11 5.30
N PHE A 175 -13.22 -0.16 5.42
CA PHE A 175 -14.21 0.70 6.08
C PHE A 175 -14.57 0.20 7.48
N ILE A 176 -14.69 -1.13 7.65
CA ILE A 176 -15.12 -1.78 8.89
C ILE A 176 -14.04 -2.78 9.28
N PRO A 177 -13.20 -2.48 10.30
CA PRO A 177 -12.01 -3.28 10.61
C PRO A 177 -12.31 -4.75 10.92
N SER A 178 -13.44 -5.03 11.53
CA SER A 178 -13.84 -6.39 11.93
C SER A 178 -14.84 -7.05 10.97
N ALA A 179 -15.04 -6.52 9.75
CA ALA A 179 -16.04 -7.05 8.81
C ALA A 179 -15.87 -8.54 8.51
N TYR A 180 -14.63 -9.03 8.51
CA TYR A 180 -14.30 -10.46 8.33
C TYR A 180 -13.50 -11.04 9.50
N GLY A 181 -13.45 -10.33 10.62
CA GLY A 181 -12.58 -10.69 11.72
C GLY A 181 -11.10 -10.59 11.38
N PHE A 182 -10.23 -10.88 12.33
CA PHE A 182 -8.79 -11.01 12.18
C PHE A 182 -8.21 -11.78 13.38
N GLY A 183 -6.97 -12.27 13.23
CA GLY A 183 -6.39 -13.21 14.18
C GLY A 183 -6.92 -14.63 13.94
N GLY A 184 -6.15 -15.64 14.35
CA GLY A 184 -6.34 -17.02 13.92
C GLY A 184 -7.73 -17.60 14.12
N GLN A 185 -8.40 -17.30 15.24
CA GLN A 185 -9.68 -17.91 15.59
C GLN A 185 -10.92 -17.09 15.19
N THR A 186 -10.78 -15.80 14.91
CA THR A 186 -11.92 -14.91 14.66
C THR A 186 -12.05 -14.51 13.20
N TYR A 187 -11.06 -14.82 12.37
CA TYR A 187 -11.11 -14.55 10.94
C TYR A 187 -11.99 -15.58 10.21
N TRP A 188 -12.95 -15.09 9.42
CA TRP A 188 -13.87 -15.92 8.63
C TRP A 188 -13.88 -15.53 7.12
N GLY A 189 -12.90 -14.74 6.66
CA GLY A 189 -12.70 -14.39 5.26
C GLY A 189 -12.17 -15.56 4.42
N LYS A 190 -11.71 -15.26 3.22
CA LYS A 190 -11.30 -16.26 2.22
C LYS A 190 -9.80 -16.57 2.23
N MET A 191 -8.97 -15.75 2.89
CA MET A 191 -7.56 -16.08 3.10
C MET A 191 -7.42 -17.19 4.17
N PRO A 192 -6.30 -17.92 4.21
CA PRO A 192 -6.08 -18.93 5.28
C PRO A 192 -6.19 -18.33 6.68
N PHE A 193 -5.64 -17.15 6.88
CA PHE A 193 -5.77 -16.31 8.09
C PHE A 193 -5.29 -14.89 7.78
N THR A 194 -5.58 -13.94 8.65
CA THR A 194 -4.96 -12.61 8.67
C THR A 194 -4.82 -12.14 10.11
N ASP A 195 -3.66 -11.55 10.44
CA ASP A 195 -3.37 -11.06 11.79
C ASP A 195 -3.86 -9.64 12.03
N TYR A 196 -4.30 -8.95 10.98
CA TYR A 196 -4.70 -7.55 11.03
C TYR A 196 -5.86 -7.25 10.07
N PRO A 197 -6.70 -6.26 10.39
CA PRO A 197 -7.65 -5.72 9.44
C PRO A 197 -6.93 -4.79 8.45
N ASN A 198 -7.36 -4.80 7.18
CA ASN A 198 -6.90 -3.84 6.18
C ASN A 198 -7.60 -2.48 6.31
N TYR A 199 -7.94 -2.08 7.53
CA TYR A 199 -8.64 -0.84 7.81
C TYR A 199 -7.76 0.38 7.54
N MET A 200 -8.29 1.33 6.78
CA MET A 200 -7.57 2.54 6.37
C MET A 200 -8.07 3.81 7.07
N GLY A 201 -9.12 3.71 7.87
CA GLY A 201 -9.81 4.86 8.43
C GLY A 201 -10.83 5.45 7.45
N ILE A 202 -12.10 5.39 7.81
CA ILE A 202 -13.19 5.87 6.94
C ILE A 202 -13.01 7.35 6.56
N ILE A 203 -12.48 8.16 7.47
CA ILE A 203 -12.21 9.58 7.22
C ILE A 203 -11.11 9.73 6.15
N PHE A 204 -10.02 8.95 6.24
CA PHE A 204 -8.96 8.99 5.22
C PHE A 204 -9.48 8.56 3.85
N LEU A 205 -10.32 7.54 3.78
CA LEU A 205 -10.93 7.09 2.52
C LEU A 205 -11.83 8.17 1.91
N LEU A 206 -12.68 8.81 2.70
CA LEU A 206 -13.55 9.89 2.23
C LEU A 206 -12.76 11.09 1.73
N LEU A 207 -11.71 11.49 2.47
CA LEU A 207 -10.83 12.57 2.07
C LEU A 207 -10.04 12.22 0.80
N ALA A 208 -9.61 10.96 0.64
CA ALA A 208 -8.96 10.50 -0.59
C ALA A 208 -9.89 10.61 -1.80
N VAL A 209 -11.15 10.17 -1.68
CA VAL A 209 -12.16 10.35 -2.72
C VAL A 209 -12.41 11.83 -3.00
N PHE A 210 -12.46 12.66 -1.97
CA PHE A 210 -12.62 14.11 -2.13
C PHE A 210 -11.46 14.73 -2.91
N ALA A 211 -10.21 14.28 -2.67
CA ALA A 211 -9.05 14.70 -3.45
C ALA A 211 -9.19 14.37 -4.93
N LEU A 212 -9.65 13.17 -5.27
CA LEU A 212 -9.86 12.75 -6.67
C LEU A 212 -10.86 13.63 -7.40
N ILE A 213 -11.86 14.15 -6.70
CA ILE A 213 -12.89 15.03 -7.26
C ILE A 213 -12.37 16.46 -7.42
N LYS A 214 -11.66 16.99 -6.42
CA LYS A 214 -11.29 18.41 -6.31
C LYS A 214 -9.88 18.74 -6.81
N LYS A 215 -8.91 17.88 -6.53
CA LYS A 215 -7.49 18.13 -6.86
C LYS A 215 -7.07 17.33 -8.09
N ARG A 216 -7.31 17.87 -9.28
CA ARG A 216 -6.99 17.21 -10.55
C ARG A 216 -5.58 17.55 -11.02
N ASN A 217 -4.56 16.98 -10.38
CA ASN A 217 -3.18 17.11 -10.83
C ASN A 217 -2.55 15.75 -11.18
N ALA A 218 -1.42 15.79 -11.86
CA ALA A 218 -0.71 14.59 -12.33
C ALA A 218 -0.35 13.62 -11.19
N VAL A 219 0.05 14.13 -10.02
CA VAL A 219 0.43 13.31 -8.86
C VAL A 219 -0.78 12.58 -8.30
N VAL A 220 -1.94 13.26 -8.18
CA VAL A 220 -3.19 12.64 -7.69
C VAL A 220 -3.63 11.51 -8.62
N TRP A 221 -3.56 11.70 -9.93
CA TRP A 221 -3.90 10.66 -10.90
C TRP A 221 -2.90 9.51 -10.91
N PHE A 222 -1.60 9.79 -10.73
CA PHE A 222 -0.60 8.76 -10.55
C PHE A 222 -0.88 7.89 -9.32
N LEU A 223 -1.15 8.53 -8.17
CA LEU A 223 -1.48 7.82 -6.92
C LEU A 223 -2.76 7.00 -7.07
N ALA A 224 -3.80 7.55 -7.71
CA ALA A 224 -5.04 6.82 -7.97
C ALA A 224 -4.81 5.59 -8.87
N GLY A 225 -4.07 5.75 -9.96
CA GLY A 225 -3.74 4.68 -10.89
C GLY A 225 -2.92 3.57 -10.23
N THR A 226 -1.88 3.93 -9.48
CA THR A 226 -1.05 2.94 -8.75
C THR A 226 -1.81 2.29 -7.60
N THR A 227 -2.75 2.98 -6.95
CA THR A 227 -3.67 2.39 -5.96
C THR A 227 -4.54 1.33 -6.60
N LEU A 228 -5.14 1.64 -7.74
CA LEU A 228 -5.99 0.69 -8.47
C LEU A 228 -5.19 -0.55 -8.92
N ILE A 229 -4.01 -0.35 -9.52
CA ILE A 229 -3.16 -1.45 -9.97
C ILE A 229 -2.74 -2.32 -8.78
N ALA A 230 -2.29 -1.73 -7.67
CA ALA A 230 -1.91 -2.46 -6.47
C ALA A 230 -3.09 -3.24 -5.87
N LEU A 231 -4.28 -2.66 -5.85
CA LEU A 231 -5.50 -3.34 -5.42
C LEU A 231 -5.83 -4.53 -6.32
N LEU A 232 -5.77 -4.37 -7.63
CA LEU A 232 -6.02 -5.46 -8.58
C LEU A 232 -4.98 -6.59 -8.46
N ILE A 233 -3.69 -6.26 -8.26
CA ILE A 233 -2.65 -7.25 -7.98
C ILE A 233 -2.93 -8.00 -6.68
N SER A 234 -3.43 -7.32 -5.63
CA SER A 234 -3.73 -7.93 -4.34
C SER A 234 -4.79 -9.04 -4.43
N PHE A 235 -5.70 -8.95 -5.41
CA PHE A 235 -6.73 -9.97 -5.64
C PHE A 235 -6.16 -11.32 -6.10
N GLY A 236 -4.91 -11.36 -6.59
CA GLY A 236 -4.23 -12.59 -6.95
C GLY A 236 -5.10 -13.52 -7.81
N ARG A 237 -5.35 -14.74 -7.32
CA ARG A 237 -6.19 -15.74 -8.02
C ARG A 237 -7.64 -15.31 -8.25
N HIS A 238 -8.17 -14.37 -7.45
CA HIS A 238 -9.55 -13.92 -7.60
C HIS A 238 -9.74 -12.92 -8.75
N PHE A 239 -8.64 -12.32 -9.23
CA PHE A 239 -8.62 -11.49 -10.42
C PHE A 239 -7.30 -11.71 -11.19
N GLY A 240 -7.14 -12.92 -11.72
CA GLY A 240 -5.89 -13.40 -12.33
C GLY A 240 -5.41 -12.57 -13.52
N PHE A 241 -6.28 -11.87 -14.24
CA PHE A 241 -5.89 -11.11 -15.44
C PHE A 241 -4.74 -10.12 -15.17
N VAL A 242 -4.82 -9.32 -14.11
CA VAL A 242 -3.76 -8.37 -13.75
C VAL A 242 -2.61 -9.07 -13.04
N TYR A 243 -2.91 -9.98 -12.10
CA TYR A 243 -1.88 -10.67 -11.33
C TYR A 243 -0.95 -11.50 -12.24
N ASN A 244 -1.52 -12.25 -13.19
CA ASN A 244 -0.74 -13.11 -14.10
C ASN A 244 0.20 -12.29 -14.98
N LEU A 245 -0.19 -11.08 -15.40
CA LEU A 245 0.69 -10.20 -16.14
C LEU A 245 2.00 -9.94 -15.36
N PHE A 246 1.91 -9.71 -14.05
CA PHE A 246 3.10 -9.51 -13.22
C PHE A 246 3.78 -10.85 -12.90
N TYR A 247 3.02 -11.90 -12.66
CA TYR A 247 3.54 -13.23 -12.36
C TYR A 247 4.41 -13.77 -13.50
N ASP A 248 3.98 -13.58 -14.75
CA ASP A 248 4.64 -14.12 -15.94
C ASP A 248 5.78 -13.21 -16.45
N PHE A 249 5.61 -11.88 -16.35
CA PHE A 249 6.52 -10.93 -17.01
C PHE A 249 7.38 -10.11 -16.05
N ALA A 250 6.98 -9.89 -14.79
CA ALA A 250 7.79 -9.07 -13.89
C ALA A 250 8.91 -9.93 -13.26
N PRO A 251 10.18 -9.49 -13.37
CA PRO A 251 11.32 -10.26 -12.86
C PRO A 251 11.15 -10.59 -11.37
N TYR A 252 11.37 -11.85 -11.00
CA TYR A 252 11.28 -12.36 -9.63
C TYR A 252 9.90 -12.28 -8.95
N PHE A 253 8.88 -11.71 -9.57
CA PHE A 253 7.55 -11.55 -8.97
C PHE A 253 6.93 -12.91 -8.60
N SER A 254 7.09 -13.93 -9.45
CA SER A 254 6.64 -15.31 -9.22
C SER A 254 7.28 -16.01 -8.01
N LYS A 255 8.36 -15.44 -7.44
CA LYS A 255 9.01 -15.96 -6.23
C LYS A 255 8.34 -15.49 -4.93
N PHE A 256 7.44 -14.52 -5.03
CA PHE A 256 6.73 -13.98 -3.86
C PHE A 256 5.44 -14.75 -3.60
N ARG A 257 5.04 -14.71 -2.33
CA ARG A 257 3.79 -15.24 -1.82
C ARG A 257 3.00 -14.10 -1.18
N ILE A 258 1.73 -14.31 -0.91
CA ILE A 258 0.88 -13.35 -0.20
C ILE A 258 0.67 -12.06 -1.03
N PRO A 259 -0.14 -12.13 -2.11
CA PRO A 259 -0.45 -10.95 -2.93
C PRO A 259 -1.02 -9.78 -2.13
N SER A 260 -1.76 -10.06 -1.05
CA SER A 260 -2.34 -9.04 -0.17
C SER A 260 -1.31 -8.12 0.49
N MET A 261 -0.02 -8.48 0.58
CA MET A 261 1.02 -7.59 1.11
C MET A 261 1.20 -6.29 0.29
N ILE A 262 0.81 -6.29 -1.00
CA ILE A 262 0.89 -5.06 -1.81
C ILE A 262 -0.10 -3.98 -1.36
N LEU A 263 -1.09 -4.33 -0.53
CA LEU A 263 -2.06 -3.38 0.03
C LEU A 263 -1.39 -2.28 0.86
N ILE A 264 -0.14 -2.47 1.31
CA ILE A 264 0.64 -1.38 1.93
C ILE A 264 0.82 -0.19 0.99
N ILE A 265 0.93 -0.41 -0.32
CA ILE A 265 1.00 0.66 -1.32
C ILE A 265 -0.36 1.35 -1.46
N VAL A 266 -1.46 0.59 -1.42
CA VAL A 266 -2.83 1.14 -1.42
C VAL A 266 -3.01 2.06 -0.21
N GLN A 267 -2.62 1.59 0.97
CA GLN A 267 -2.68 2.35 2.22
C GLN A 267 -1.80 3.62 2.18
N PHE A 268 -0.56 3.50 1.73
CA PHE A 268 0.36 4.62 1.56
C PHE A 268 -0.20 5.70 0.64
N ASN A 269 -0.68 5.31 -0.54
CA ASN A 269 -1.27 6.23 -1.50
C ASN A 269 -2.55 6.89 -0.97
N THR A 270 -3.40 6.11 -0.27
CA THR A 270 -4.65 6.61 0.34
C THR A 270 -4.37 7.72 1.35
N ILE A 271 -3.35 7.59 2.18
CA ILE A 271 -2.97 8.65 3.13
C ILE A 271 -2.54 9.93 2.39
N ILE A 272 -1.74 9.83 1.34
CA ILE A 272 -1.31 11.02 0.58
C ILE A 272 -2.51 11.68 -0.09
N LEU A 273 -3.38 10.89 -0.72
CA LEU A 273 -4.62 11.38 -1.33
C LEU A 273 -5.53 12.04 -0.28
N ALA A 274 -5.67 11.43 0.90
CA ALA A 274 -6.45 11.99 1.98
C ALA A 274 -5.88 13.33 2.47
N CYS A 275 -4.55 13.47 2.54
CA CYS A 275 -3.92 14.75 2.88
C CYS A 275 -4.18 15.82 1.82
N TYR A 276 -4.17 15.47 0.54
CA TYR A 276 -4.60 16.40 -0.53
C TYR A 276 -6.07 16.78 -0.37
N GLY A 277 -6.95 15.83 -0.02
CA GLY A 277 -8.37 16.09 0.21
C GLY A 277 -8.59 16.99 1.43
N LEU A 278 -7.88 16.74 2.52
CA LEU A 278 -7.97 17.57 3.72
C LEU A 278 -7.48 18.99 3.47
N GLU A 279 -6.37 19.16 2.74
CA GLU A 279 -5.87 20.48 2.33
C GLU A 279 -6.93 21.25 1.55
N GLN A 280 -7.56 20.59 0.55
CA GLN A 280 -8.63 21.24 -0.22
C GLN A 280 -9.86 21.55 0.65
N LEU A 281 -10.19 20.69 1.61
CA LEU A 281 -11.34 20.90 2.50
C LEU A 281 -11.12 22.09 3.44
N VAL A 282 -9.91 22.25 3.97
CA VAL A 282 -9.54 23.35 4.87
C VAL A 282 -9.53 24.69 4.13
N GLU A 283 -9.20 24.71 2.84
CA GLU A 283 -9.21 25.91 2.00
C GLU A 283 -10.64 26.35 1.62
N LEU A 284 -11.64 25.45 1.69
CA LEU A 284 -13.02 25.77 1.33
C LEU A 284 -13.71 26.63 2.40
N LYS A 285 -14.50 27.63 1.93
CA LYS A 285 -15.44 28.31 2.81
C LYS A 285 -16.60 27.38 3.15
N TRP A 286 -17.18 27.51 4.33
CA TRP A 286 -18.29 26.69 4.82
C TRP A 286 -19.43 26.51 3.80
N LYS A 287 -19.77 27.56 3.04
CA LYS A 287 -20.82 27.55 2.03
C LYS A 287 -20.45 26.78 0.74
N GLU A 288 -19.15 26.51 0.55
CA GLU A 288 -18.62 25.81 -0.64
C GLU A 288 -18.46 24.31 -0.41
N ILE A 289 -18.68 23.85 0.83
CA ILE A 289 -18.63 22.44 1.18
C ILE A 289 -19.74 21.69 0.43
N PRO A 290 -19.42 20.67 -0.38
CA PRO A 290 -20.40 19.96 -1.16
C PRO A 290 -21.50 19.31 -0.30
N LYS A 291 -22.75 19.43 -0.71
CA LYS A 291 -23.90 18.86 0.04
C LYS A 291 -23.76 17.36 0.29
N TRP A 292 -23.18 16.62 -0.65
CA TRP A 292 -22.99 15.17 -0.48
C TRP A 292 -22.07 14.83 0.69
N LEU A 293 -21.09 15.69 1.03
CA LEU A 293 -20.24 15.48 2.20
C LEU A 293 -21.04 15.56 3.51
N TRP A 294 -21.99 16.49 3.59
CA TRP A 294 -22.92 16.59 4.73
C TRP A 294 -23.83 15.36 4.84
N TRP A 295 -24.29 14.82 3.71
CA TRP A 295 -25.05 13.58 3.71
C TRP A 295 -24.22 12.41 4.25
N ILE A 296 -22.96 12.30 3.83
CA ILE A 296 -22.07 11.23 4.32
C ILE A 296 -21.83 11.39 5.82
N VAL A 297 -21.52 12.61 6.32
CA VAL A 297 -21.36 12.89 7.74
C VAL A 297 -22.64 12.55 8.51
N GLY A 298 -23.80 12.91 7.96
CA GLY A 298 -25.10 12.57 8.54
C GLY A 298 -25.35 11.06 8.62
N ILE A 299 -25.05 10.33 7.56
CA ILE A 299 -25.19 8.86 7.52
C ILE A 299 -24.25 8.21 8.54
N ILE A 300 -22.98 8.61 8.58
CA ILE A 300 -22.00 8.08 9.54
C ILE A 300 -22.43 8.41 10.98
N GLY A 301 -22.85 9.64 11.23
CA GLY A 301 -23.37 10.05 12.54
C GLY A 301 -24.60 9.26 12.94
N PHE A 302 -25.52 9.01 12.01
CA PHE A 302 -26.72 8.20 12.25
C PHE A 302 -26.36 6.74 12.52
N MET A 303 -25.44 6.14 11.75
CA MET A 303 -24.94 4.79 12.02
C MET A 303 -24.27 4.70 13.39
N PHE A 304 -23.50 5.71 13.78
CA PHE A 304 -22.88 5.78 15.09
C PHE A 304 -23.93 5.84 16.21
N LEU A 305 -25.00 6.60 16.04
CA LEU A 305 -26.11 6.65 16.98
C LEU A 305 -26.84 5.30 17.09
N ILE A 306 -27.06 4.62 15.96
CA ILE A 306 -27.60 3.26 15.95
C ILE A 306 -26.72 2.31 16.74
N LEU A 307 -25.39 2.38 16.58
CA LEU A 307 -24.45 1.53 17.31
C LEU A 307 -24.44 1.85 18.81
N LEU A 308 -24.54 3.15 19.19
CA LEU A 308 -24.61 3.56 20.59
C LEU A 308 -25.88 3.10 21.30
N PHE A 309 -27.02 3.25 20.66
CA PHE A 309 -28.31 2.98 21.29
C PHE A 309 -28.93 1.63 20.92
N GLY A 310 -28.55 1.09 19.75
CA GLY A 310 -29.03 -0.20 19.23
C GLY A 310 -28.04 -1.35 19.38
N GLY A 311 -26.91 -1.15 20.07
CA GLY A 311 -25.82 -2.13 20.14
C GLY A 311 -26.24 -3.51 20.68
N GLY A 312 -27.18 -3.57 21.62
CA GLY A 312 -27.73 -4.82 22.12
C GLY A 312 -28.49 -5.62 21.08
N TRP A 313 -29.42 -4.99 20.39
CA TRP A 313 -30.21 -5.59 19.32
C TRP A 313 -29.36 -6.00 18.10
N LEU A 314 -28.42 -5.14 17.69
CA LEU A 314 -27.47 -5.46 16.61
C LEU A 314 -26.57 -6.64 16.97
N ARG A 315 -26.12 -6.72 18.22
CA ARG A 315 -25.32 -7.86 18.70
C ARG A 315 -26.11 -9.17 18.64
N GLU A 316 -27.37 -9.16 19.00
CA GLU A 316 -28.25 -10.32 18.95
C GLU A 316 -28.52 -10.76 17.50
N LEU A 317 -28.78 -9.82 16.58
CA LEU A 317 -28.96 -10.06 15.16
C LEU A 317 -27.70 -10.64 14.49
N ILE A 318 -26.53 -10.09 14.81
CA ILE A 318 -25.26 -10.56 14.28
C ILE A 318 -24.89 -11.92 14.88
N SER A 319 -25.11 -12.13 16.19
CA SER A 319 -24.77 -13.40 16.86
C SER A 319 -25.62 -14.56 16.34
N THR A 320 -26.91 -14.36 16.10
CA THR A 320 -27.78 -15.40 15.52
C THR A 320 -27.39 -15.73 14.08
N GLY A 321 -27.14 -14.73 13.23
CA GLY A 321 -26.66 -14.96 11.87
C GLY A 321 -25.27 -15.60 11.81
N PHE A 322 -24.38 -15.22 12.71
CA PHE A 322 -23.02 -15.75 12.79
C PHE A 322 -23.00 -17.20 13.29
N THR A 323 -23.80 -17.54 14.29
CA THR A 323 -23.91 -18.91 14.82
C THR A 323 -24.48 -19.86 13.76
N GLN A 324 -25.47 -19.41 13.00
CA GLN A 324 -26.05 -20.18 11.90
C GLN A 324 -25.06 -20.40 10.75
N SER A 325 -24.25 -19.41 10.39
CA SER A 325 -23.23 -19.51 9.33
C SER A 325 -22.06 -20.41 9.77
N ARG A 326 -21.67 -20.35 11.03
CA ARG A 326 -20.55 -21.13 11.59
C ARG A 326 -20.86 -22.63 11.74
N SER A 327 -22.08 -22.98 12.04
CA SER A 327 -22.51 -24.38 12.15
C SER A 327 -22.49 -25.13 10.80
N GLN A 328 -22.35 -24.41 9.69
CA GLN A 328 -22.30 -24.99 8.34
C GLN A 328 -20.89 -24.95 7.70
N ASP A 329 -19.90 -24.32 8.34
CA ASP A 329 -18.55 -24.23 7.79
C ASP A 329 -17.68 -25.37 8.37
N PRO A 330 -17.13 -26.27 7.54
CA PRO A 330 -16.31 -27.41 8.00
C PRO A 330 -15.09 -27.01 8.85
N ARG A 331 -14.63 -25.78 8.75
CA ARG A 331 -13.49 -25.24 9.54
C ARG A 331 -13.81 -25.05 11.03
N PHE A 332 -15.09 -25.09 11.41
CA PHE A 332 -15.58 -24.80 12.76
C PHE A 332 -16.44 -25.92 13.34
N VAL A 333 -16.50 -27.08 12.68
CA VAL A 333 -17.36 -28.24 13.08
C VAL A 333 -16.59 -29.24 13.95
N GLU A 334 -15.41 -28.91 14.48
CA GLU A 334 -14.71 -29.72 15.50
C GLU A 334 -14.94 -29.23 16.91
#